data_4ae895f9ea1b164334ff75d580452c88
#
_entry.id   4ae895f9ea1b164334ff75d580452c88
#
_cell.length_a   1.000
_cell.length_b   1.000
_cell.length_c   1.000
_cell.angle_alpha   90.00
_cell.angle_beta   90.00
_cell.angle_gamma   90.00
#
_symmetry.space_group_name_H-M   'P 1'
#
loop_
_entity.id
_entity.type
_entity.pdbx_description
1 polymer ?
#
loop_
_entity_poly.entity_id
_entity_poly.type
_entity_poly.pdbx_seq_one_letter_code
_entity_poly.pdbx_strand_id
1 'polypeptide(L)'
;MSLDTNSLDAAVRAWIVAHHTQTGLAIAAFVSKIGSVGPMRWVGMLAAVFFFARGRGRAMLSVAAAPWLALAVYAGTRRLLPRTRPPGAAGYHETASSFPSAHATTSAAVCCTLAYILWREQMLNARAALAIAIIPPLCIGLSRLYLDVHWTTDVLAGWLAGLVIAAVAGGFHRLLSARAE
;
A
#
# COMPACT_ATOMS: atom_id res chain seq x y z
N MET A 1 -15.37 10.89 -16.59
CA MET A 1 -14.61 12.07 -16.13
C MET A 1 -13.15 11.61 -15.96
N SER A 2 -12.25 12.05 -16.84
CA SER A 2 -10.82 11.72 -16.73
C SER A 2 -10.19 12.57 -15.64
N LEU A 3 -9.31 11.97 -14.85
CA LEU A 3 -8.49 12.70 -13.88
C LEU A 3 -7.29 13.27 -14.63
N ASP A 4 -7.30 14.57 -14.88
CA ASP A 4 -6.20 15.24 -15.55
C ASP A 4 -4.99 15.44 -14.64
N THR A 5 -3.81 15.54 -15.23
CA THR A 5 -2.56 15.83 -14.53
C THR A 5 -2.61 17.25 -13.97
N ASN A 6 -2.39 17.40 -12.67
CA ASN A 6 -2.33 18.70 -12.01
C ASN A 6 -0.90 19.24 -11.95
N SER A 7 -0.73 20.51 -11.54
CA SER A 7 0.57 21.16 -11.45
C SER A 7 1.54 20.48 -10.48
N LEU A 8 1.03 19.90 -9.37
CA LEU A 8 1.83 19.14 -8.41
C LEU A 8 2.42 17.88 -9.05
N ASP A 9 1.58 17.10 -9.75
CA ASP A 9 2.02 15.89 -10.44
C ASP A 9 3.10 16.19 -11.47
N ALA A 10 2.89 17.25 -12.27
CA ALA A 10 3.85 17.67 -13.28
C ALA A 10 5.19 18.13 -12.68
N ALA A 11 5.14 18.96 -11.63
CA ALA A 11 6.33 19.51 -10.98
C ALA A 11 7.17 18.42 -10.28
N VAL A 12 6.53 17.54 -9.49
CA VAL A 12 7.21 16.45 -8.81
C VAL A 12 7.82 15.47 -9.81
N ARG A 13 7.08 15.11 -10.87
CA ARG A 13 7.59 14.25 -11.92
C ARG A 13 8.81 14.87 -12.63
N ALA A 14 8.73 16.14 -13.03
CA ALA A 14 9.84 16.82 -13.69
C ALA A 14 11.11 16.82 -12.84
N TRP A 15 10.96 17.07 -11.52
CA TRP A 15 12.08 17.03 -10.59
C TRP A 15 12.68 15.62 -10.48
N ILE A 16 11.85 14.59 -10.31
CA ILE A 16 12.31 13.19 -10.20
C ILE A 16 13.04 12.76 -11.46
N VAL A 17 12.45 12.97 -12.64
CA VAL A 17 13.05 12.55 -13.92
C VAL A 17 14.39 13.25 -14.17
N ALA A 18 14.51 14.54 -13.81
CA ALA A 18 15.78 15.27 -13.90
C ALA A 18 16.89 14.72 -12.99
N HIS A 19 16.52 13.97 -11.93
CA HIS A 19 17.46 13.40 -10.96
C HIS A 19 17.56 11.86 -11.05
N HIS A 20 17.12 11.25 -12.15
CA HIS A 20 17.26 9.82 -12.36
C HIS A 20 18.73 9.40 -12.41
N THR A 21 19.05 8.31 -11.73
CA THR A 21 20.34 7.62 -11.83
C THR A 21 20.09 6.13 -12.08
N GLN A 22 21.01 5.44 -12.74
CA GLN A 22 20.88 4.00 -12.99
C GLN A 22 20.77 3.20 -11.67
N THR A 23 21.56 3.56 -10.68
CA THR A 23 21.49 2.93 -9.34
C THR A 23 20.15 3.20 -8.68
N GLY A 24 19.64 4.43 -8.74
CA GLY A 24 18.32 4.79 -8.20
C GLY A 24 17.19 4.01 -8.86
N LEU A 25 17.22 3.86 -10.19
CA LEU A 25 16.24 3.06 -10.92
C LEU A 25 16.29 1.58 -10.52
N ALA A 26 17.50 1.01 -10.36
CA ALA A 26 17.66 -0.38 -9.92
C ALA A 26 17.12 -0.59 -8.48
N ILE A 27 17.42 0.32 -7.55
CA ILE A 27 16.89 0.29 -6.18
C ILE A 27 15.35 0.42 -6.19
N ALA A 28 14.82 1.39 -6.94
CA ALA A 28 13.37 1.59 -7.05
C ALA A 28 12.67 0.37 -7.65
N ALA A 29 13.24 -0.25 -8.67
CA ALA A 29 12.72 -1.48 -9.27
C ALA A 29 12.71 -2.64 -8.26
N PHE A 30 13.78 -2.81 -7.49
CA PHE A 30 13.86 -3.83 -6.44
C PHE A 30 12.80 -3.60 -5.34
N VAL A 31 12.71 -2.38 -4.80
CA VAL A 31 11.73 -2.01 -3.77
C VAL A 31 10.31 -2.18 -4.30
N SER A 32 10.04 -1.76 -5.53
CA SER A 32 8.74 -1.94 -6.18
C SER A 32 8.39 -3.42 -6.34
N LYS A 33 9.34 -4.28 -6.70
CA LYS A 33 9.13 -5.72 -6.89
C LYS A 33 8.73 -6.39 -5.56
N ILE A 34 9.46 -6.15 -4.48
CA ILE A 34 9.13 -6.71 -3.15
C ILE A 34 7.85 -6.11 -2.56
N GLY A 35 7.55 -4.84 -2.88
CA GLY A 35 6.33 -4.13 -2.46
C GLY A 35 5.14 -4.35 -3.39
N SER A 36 5.23 -5.23 -4.38
CA SER A 36 4.13 -5.46 -5.30
C SER A 36 2.94 -6.18 -4.62
N VAL A 37 1.77 -6.10 -5.26
CA VAL A 37 0.51 -6.63 -4.71
C VAL A 37 0.62 -8.10 -4.32
N GLY A 38 1.34 -8.92 -5.11
CA GLY A 38 1.56 -10.34 -4.82
C GLY A 38 2.31 -10.58 -3.51
N PRO A 39 3.57 -10.13 -3.38
CA PRO A 39 4.32 -10.22 -2.13
C PRO A 39 3.59 -9.65 -0.93
N MET A 40 2.93 -8.48 -1.05
CA MET A 40 2.19 -7.89 0.06
C MET A 40 0.99 -8.76 0.49
N ARG A 41 0.30 -9.43 -0.44
CA ARG A 41 -0.72 -10.44 -0.07
C ARG A 41 -0.11 -11.60 0.70
N TRP A 42 1.05 -12.10 0.29
CA TRP A 42 1.73 -13.16 1.03
C TRP A 42 2.13 -12.72 2.44
N VAL A 43 2.60 -11.48 2.62
CA VAL A 43 2.87 -10.93 3.97
C VAL A 43 1.61 -10.97 4.83
N GLY A 44 0.47 -10.52 4.32
CA GLY A 44 -0.81 -10.57 5.03
C GLY A 44 -1.26 -12.00 5.33
N MET A 45 -1.13 -12.93 4.38
CA MET A 45 -1.52 -14.33 4.57
C MET A 45 -0.61 -15.06 5.56
N LEU A 46 0.70 -14.87 5.49
CA LEU A 46 1.65 -15.46 6.45
C LEU A 46 1.42 -14.93 7.87
N ALA A 47 1.15 -13.64 8.00
CA ALA A 47 0.76 -13.06 9.29
C ALA A 47 -0.56 -13.64 9.80
N ALA A 48 -1.54 -13.88 8.93
CA ALA A 48 -2.79 -14.54 9.32
C ALA A 48 -2.57 -15.97 9.82
N VAL A 49 -1.76 -16.77 9.11
CA VAL A 49 -1.38 -18.14 9.54
C VAL A 49 -0.67 -18.09 10.90
N PHE A 50 0.25 -17.14 11.10
CA PHE A 50 0.93 -16.95 12.37
C PHE A 50 -0.05 -16.67 13.52
N PHE A 51 -1.00 -15.76 13.33
CA PHE A 51 -2.00 -15.43 14.36
C PHE A 51 -2.97 -16.59 14.59
N PHE A 52 -3.34 -17.33 13.55
CA PHE A 52 -4.13 -18.54 13.68
C PHE A 52 -3.43 -19.60 14.55
N ALA A 53 -2.16 -19.88 14.28
CA ALA A 53 -1.35 -20.80 15.07
C ALA A 53 -1.17 -20.39 16.56
N ARG A 54 -1.37 -19.08 16.84
CA ARG A 54 -1.35 -18.54 18.21
C ARG A 54 -2.73 -18.52 18.88
N GLY A 55 -3.77 -19.06 18.25
CA GLY A 55 -5.15 -19.00 18.74
C GLY A 55 -5.77 -17.59 18.72
N ARG A 56 -5.16 -16.64 18.00
CA ARG A 56 -5.60 -15.24 17.93
C ARG A 56 -6.50 -14.99 16.71
N GLY A 57 -7.65 -15.64 16.65
CA GLY A 57 -8.54 -15.63 15.49
C GLY A 57 -8.97 -14.23 15.02
N ARG A 58 -9.15 -13.27 15.94
CA ARG A 58 -9.50 -11.87 15.59
C ARG A 58 -8.37 -11.16 14.88
N ALA A 59 -7.15 -11.31 15.37
CA ALA A 59 -5.95 -10.78 14.73
C ALA A 59 -5.76 -11.41 13.33
N MET A 60 -5.92 -12.73 13.23
CA MET A 60 -5.89 -13.46 11.96
C MET A 60 -6.88 -12.86 10.95
N LEU A 61 -8.15 -12.70 11.31
CA LEU A 61 -9.17 -12.16 10.41
C LEU A 61 -8.84 -10.74 9.94
N SER A 62 -8.37 -9.88 10.87
CA SER A 62 -8.05 -8.49 10.55
C SER A 62 -6.89 -8.37 9.56
N VAL A 63 -5.80 -9.13 9.76
CA VAL A 63 -4.64 -9.07 8.85
C VAL A 63 -4.91 -9.79 7.53
N ALA A 64 -5.72 -10.86 7.53
CA ALA A 64 -6.11 -11.56 6.32
C ALA A 64 -7.00 -10.69 5.41
N ALA A 65 -7.89 -9.88 6.00
CA ALA A 65 -8.83 -9.05 5.24
C ALA A 65 -8.14 -7.89 4.50
N ALA A 66 -7.08 -7.30 5.08
CA ALA A 66 -6.46 -6.07 4.59
C ALA A 66 -6.04 -6.14 3.10
N PRO A 67 -5.29 -7.15 2.61
CA PRO A 67 -4.88 -7.21 1.21
C PRO A 67 -6.05 -7.42 0.24
N TRP A 68 -7.12 -8.08 0.64
CA TRP A 68 -8.31 -8.31 -0.18
C TRP A 68 -9.18 -7.06 -0.26
N LEU A 69 -9.32 -6.32 0.84
CA LEU A 69 -9.98 -5.01 0.84
C LEU A 69 -9.21 -4.02 -0.05
N ALA A 70 -7.87 -4.03 0.01
CA ALA A 70 -7.05 -3.20 -0.87
C ALA A 70 -7.27 -3.55 -2.35
N LEU A 71 -7.34 -4.84 -2.67
CA LEU A 71 -7.62 -5.30 -4.04
C LEU A 71 -9.02 -4.86 -4.49
N ALA A 72 -10.03 -4.98 -3.64
CA ALA A 72 -11.41 -4.58 -3.96
C ALA A 72 -11.51 -3.07 -4.20
N VAL A 73 -10.90 -2.24 -3.34
CA VAL A 73 -10.84 -0.79 -3.50
C VAL A 73 -10.13 -0.42 -4.79
N TYR A 74 -8.96 -0.98 -5.06
CA TYR A 74 -8.23 -0.75 -6.30
C TYR A 74 -9.06 -1.16 -7.53
N ALA A 75 -9.65 -2.37 -7.54
CA ALA A 75 -10.42 -2.87 -8.67
C ALA A 75 -11.68 -2.06 -8.95
N GLY A 76 -12.35 -1.58 -7.90
CA GLY A 76 -13.50 -0.69 -8.01
C GLY A 76 -13.12 0.69 -8.56
N THR A 77 -12.13 1.31 -7.93
CA THR A 77 -11.73 2.69 -8.25
C THR A 77 -11.19 2.82 -9.67
N ARG A 78 -10.35 1.87 -10.14
CA ARG A 78 -9.81 1.91 -11.50
C ARG A 78 -10.87 1.83 -12.62
N ARG A 79 -12.03 1.25 -12.32
CA ARG A 79 -13.17 1.19 -13.28
C ARG A 79 -13.94 2.50 -13.31
N LEU A 80 -14.06 3.15 -12.15
CA LEU A 80 -14.86 4.37 -11.99
C LEU A 80 -14.06 5.63 -12.35
N LEU A 81 -12.75 5.62 -12.09
CA LEU A 81 -11.85 6.77 -12.26
C LEU A 81 -10.63 6.37 -13.13
N PRO A 82 -10.82 6.12 -14.42
CA PRO A 82 -9.71 5.79 -15.30
C PRO A 82 -8.77 6.99 -15.44
N ARG A 83 -7.46 6.73 -15.34
CA ARG A 83 -6.40 7.74 -15.47
C ARG A 83 -5.24 7.21 -16.28
N THR A 84 -4.71 8.02 -17.21
CA THR A 84 -3.51 7.71 -17.97
C THR A 84 -2.27 7.78 -17.07
N ARG A 85 -1.32 6.88 -17.32
CA ARG A 85 -0.03 6.87 -16.62
C ARG A 85 0.91 7.96 -17.14
N PRO A 86 1.95 8.32 -16.36
CA PRO A 86 3.07 9.10 -16.87
C PRO A 86 3.70 8.46 -18.11
N PRO A 87 4.29 9.26 -19.02
CA PRO A 87 4.93 8.76 -20.26
C PRO A 87 6.03 7.71 -20.04
N GLY A 88 6.75 7.76 -18.90
CA GLY A 88 7.79 6.78 -18.55
C GLY A 88 7.27 5.38 -18.29
N ALA A 89 5.96 5.22 -18.03
CA ALA A 89 5.34 3.91 -17.80
C ALA A 89 5.39 2.97 -19.02
N ALA A 90 5.61 3.50 -20.23
CA ALA A 90 5.69 2.70 -21.47
C ALA A 90 6.75 1.58 -21.42
N GLY A 91 7.85 1.79 -20.67
CA GLY A 91 8.90 0.78 -20.45
C GLY A 91 8.50 -0.39 -19.55
N TYR A 92 7.38 -0.27 -18.82
CA TYR A 92 6.91 -1.27 -17.85
C TYR A 92 5.67 -2.03 -18.31
N HIS A 93 5.19 -1.82 -19.56
CA HIS A 93 4.00 -2.47 -20.14
C HIS A 93 2.74 -2.41 -19.26
N GLU A 94 2.64 -1.38 -18.42
CA GLU A 94 1.50 -1.19 -17.53
C GLU A 94 0.35 -0.47 -18.29
N THR A 95 -0.58 -1.23 -18.83
CA THR A 95 -1.73 -0.73 -19.61
C THR A 95 -2.95 -0.35 -18.76
N ALA A 96 -2.96 -0.74 -17.48
CA ALA A 96 -4.08 -0.46 -16.57
C ALA A 96 -4.07 1.00 -16.08
N SER A 97 -5.25 1.51 -15.65
CA SER A 97 -5.39 2.82 -15.01
C SER A 97 -4.31 3.09 -13.96
N SER A 98 -3.78 4.31 -13.91
CA SER A 98 -2.78 4.71 -12.92
C SER A 98 -3.40 4.91 -11.53
N PHE A 99 -4.67 5.29 -11.43
CA PHE A 99 -5.31 5.71 -10.17
C PHE A 99 -6.21 4.64 -9.56
N PRO A 100 -6.14 4.46 -8.24
CA PRO A 100 -5.01 4.80 -7.36
C PRO A 100 -3.84 3.82 -7.57
N SER A 101 -2.68 4.10 -6.98
CA SER A 101 -1.55 3.16 -7.04
C SER A 101 -1.83 1.89 -6.23
N ALA A 102 -1.94 0.74 -6.90
CA ALA A 102 -2.17 -0.54 -6.25
C ALA A 102 -1.06 -0.92 -5.25
N HIS A 103 0.20 -0.60 -5.57
CA HIS A 103 1.34 -0.82 -4.68
C HIS A 103 1.21 0.01 -3.39
N ALA A 104 0.93 1.31 -3.52
CA ALA A 104 0.76 2.20 -2.38
C ALA A 104 -0.45 1.79 -1.52
N THR A 105 -1.59 1.47 -2.15
CA THR A 105 -2.80 1.03 -1.44
C THR A 105 -2.56 -0.25 -0.65
N THR A 106 -2.00 -1.28 -1.31
CA THR A 106 -1.83 -2.59 -0.68
C THR A 106 -0.75 -2.56 0.41
N SER A 107 0.39 -1.89 0.16
CA SER A 107 1.44 -1.80 1.17
C SER A 107 0.99 -1.03 2.41
N ALA A 108 0.29 0.10 2.24
CA ALA A 108 -0.25 0.85 3.38
C ALA A 108 -1.31 0.03 4.14
N ALA A 109 -2.26 -0.62 3.44
CA ALA A 109 -3.27 -1.45 4.07
C ALA A 109 -2.66 -2.59 4.89
N VAL A 110 -1.72 -3.34 4.31
CA VAL A 110 -1.10 -4.50 4.96
C VAL A 110 -0.19 -4.07 6.11
N CYS A 111 0.75 -3.14 5.84
CA CYS A 111 1.74 -2.75 6.86
C CYS A 111 1.10 -2.02 8.03
N CYS A 112 0.15 -1.09 7.80
CA CYS A 112 -0.51 -0.38 8.89
C CYS A 112 -1.44 -1.30 9.69
N THR A 113 -2.17 -2.22 9.04
CA THR A 113 -2.99 -3.21 9.76
C THR A 113 -2.10 -4.12 10.61
N LEU A 114 -1.04 -4.69 10.02
CA LEU A 114 -0.12 -5.59 10.72
C LEU A 114 0.56 -4.88 11.90
N ALA A 115 1.06 -3.67 11.70
CA ALA A 115 1.68 -2.86 12.75
C ALA A 115 0.71 -2.60 13.91
N TYR A 116 -0.52 -2.20 13.60
CA TYR A 116 -1.54 -1.96 14.59
C TYR A 116 -1.87 -3.23 15.39
N ILE A 117 -2.07 -4.38 14.72
CA ILE A 117 -2.40 -5.65 15.38
C ILE A 117 -1.23 -6.13 16.24
N LEU A 118 0.01 -6.10 15.75
CA LEU A 118 1.19 -6.50 16.52
C LEU A 118 1.37 -5.63 17.80
N TRP A 119 1.09 -4.34 17.69
CA TRP A 119 1.10 -3.45 18.85
C TRP A 119 -0.04 -3.76 19.82
N ARG A 120 -1.27 -3.96 19.36
CA ARG A 120 -2.43 -4.29 20.20
C ARG A 120 -2.28 -5.63 20.91
N GLU A 121 -1.67 -6.59 20.25
CA GLU A 121 -1.37 -7.93 20.78
C GLU A 121 -0.11 -7.94 21.68
N GLN A 122 0.44 -6.76 22.01
CA GLN A 122 1.63 -6.57 22.86
C GLN A 122 2.90 -7.29 22.34
N MET A 123 3.00 -7.51 21.04
CA MET A 123 4.13 -8.19 20.40
C MET A 123 5.23 -7.21 19.96
N LEU A 124 4.86 -5.93 19.79
CA LEU A 124 5.79 -4.85 19.42
C LEU A 124 5.51 -3.61 20.29
N ASN A 125 6.56 -2.85 20.57
CA ASN A 125 6.40 -1.50 21.12
C ASN A 125 5.89 -0.51 20.07
N ALA A 126 5.38 0.63 20.50
CA ALA A 126 4.79 1.64 19.63
C ALA A 126 5.77 2.17 18.57
N ARG A 127 7.07 2.30 18.89
CA ARG A 127 8.09 2.80 17.94
C ARG A 127 8.32 1.82 16.80
N ALA A 128 8.47 0.52 17.11
CA ALA A 128 8.63 -0.53 16.10
C ALA A 128 7.37 -0.66 15.23
N ALA A 129 6.19 -0.61 15.83
CA ALA A 129 4.93 -0.62 15.09
C ALA A 129 4.83 0.59 14.14
N LEU A 130 5.17 1.79 14.61
CA LEU A 130 5.16 2.99 13.78
C LEU A 130 6.15 2.89 12.61
N ALA A 131 7.34 2.33 12.83
CA ALA A 131 8.32 2.11 11.78
C ALA A 131 7.78 1.17 10.68
N ILE A 132 7.11 0.07 11.05
CA ILE A 132 6.46 -0.86 10.10
C ILE A 132 5.32 -0.17 9.36
N ALA A 133 4.54 0.67 10.03
CA ALA A 133 3.42 1.36 9.42
C ALA A 133 3.85 2.43 8.40
N ILE A 134 5.02 3.05 8.59
CA ILE A 134 5.46 4.20 7.77
C ILE A 134 6.52 3.81 6.75
N ILE A 135 7.61 3.16 7.16
CA ILE A 135 8.79 3.02 6.30
C ILE A 135 8.51 2.19 5.05
N PRO A 136 7.97 0.96 5.13
CA PRO A 136 7.75 0.16 3.92
C PRO A 136 6.74 0.81 2.95
N PRO A 137 5.54 1.29 3.37
CA PRO A 137 4.63 1.95 2.45
C PRO A 137 5.22 3.20 1.79
N LEU A 138 5.98 3.99 2.55
CA LEU A 138 6.65 5.18 2.03
C LEU A 138 7.67 4.81 0.95
N CYS A 139 8.59 3.88 1.23
CA CYS A 139 9.60 3.42 0.28
C CYS A 139 8.95 2.83 -0.99
N ILE A 140 7.90 2.00 -0.82
CA ILE A 140 7.19 1.38 -1.94
C ILE A 140 6.48 2.44 -2.78
N GLY A 141 5.77 3.39 -2.18
CA GLY A 141 5.10 4.47 -2.91
C GLY A 141 6.09 5.37 -3.65
N LEU A 142 7.19 5.78 -2.99
CA LEU A 142 8.24 6.58 -3.62
C LEU A 142 8.92 5.85 -4.78
N SER A 143 9.11 4.53 -4.68
CA SER A 143 9.66 3.74 -5.78
C SER A 143 8.79 3.84 -7.05
N ARG A 144 7.45 3.96 -6.89
CA ARG A 144 6.54 4.07 -8.04
C ARG A 144 6.63 5.43 -8.73
N LEU A 145 6.93 6.49 -7.97
CA LEU A 145 7.21 7.81 -8.53
C LEU A 145 8.56 7.82 -9.23
N TYR A 146 9.59 7.26 -8.60
CA TYR A 146 10.94 7.21 -9.17
C TYR A 146 11.02 6.36 -10.45
N LEU A 147 10.18 5.34 -10.59
CA LEU A 147 10.05 4.54 -11.82
C LEU A 147 9.20 5.21 -12.91
N ASP A 148 8.69 6.41 -12.67
CA ASP A 148 7.82 7.17 -13.58
C ASP A 148 6.58 6.39 -14.06
N VAL A 149 5.98 5.56 -13.19
CA VAL A 149 4.82 4.71 -13.52
C VAL A 149 3.52 5.16 -12.86
N HIS A 150 3.59 6.09 -11.91
CA HIS A 150 2.46 6.70 -11.23
C HIS A 150 2.66 8.19 -11.01
N TRP A 151 1.56 8.93 -10.97
CA TRP A 151 1.52 10.31 -10.54
C TRP A 151 1.59 10.40 -9.01
N THR A 152 2.05 11.54 -8.49
CA THR A 152 2.12 11.79 -7.03
C THR A 152 0.75 11.60 -6.37
N THR A 153 -0.28 12.14 -6.99
CA THR A 153 -1.66 12.01 -6.47
C THR A 153 -2.20 10.58 -6.49
N ASP A 154 -1.74 9.71 -7.41
CA ASP A 154 -2.08 8.28 -7.40
C ASP A 154 -1.52 7.58 -6.15
N VAL A 155 -0.29 7.93 -5.78
CA VAL A 155 0.40 7.35 -4.62
C VAL A 155 -0.21 7.87 -3.32
N LEU A 156 -0.46 9.18 -3.23
CA LEU A 156 -1.12 9.79 -2.05
C LEU A 156 -2.52 9.21 -1.83
N ALA A 157 -3.32 9.11 -2.88
CA ALA A 157 -4.64 8.47 -2.81
C ALA A 157 -4.54 6.99 -2.40
N GLY A 158 -3.53 6.28 -2.90
CA GLY A 158 -3.25 4.90 -2.52
C GLY A 158 -2.94 4.75 -1.03
N TRP A 159 -2.05 5.61 -0.50
CA TRP A 159 -1.75 5.60 0.94
C TRP A 159 -2.97 5.93 1.78
N LEU A 160 -3.75 6.96 1.40
CA LEU A 160 -4.97 7.31 2.12
C LEU A 160 -5.98 6.15 2.13
N ALA A 161 -6.22 5.52 0.98
CA ALA A 161 -7.09 4.35 0.89
C ALA A 161 -6.59 3.19 1.77
N GLY A 162 -5.28 2.92 1.76
CA GLY A 162 -4.66 1.91 2.62
C GLY A 162 -4.80 2.20 4.11
N LEU A 163 -4.65 3.46 4.52
CA LEU A 163 -4.88 3.89 5.91
C LEU A 163 -6.35 3.72 6.34
N VAL A 164 -7.30 4.05 5.47
CA VAL A 164 -8.74 3.81 5.75
C VAL A 164 -9.00 2.32 5.92
N ILE A 165 -8.46 1.47 5.07
CA ILE A 165 -8.58 0.01 5.18
C ILE A 165 -8.00 -0.47 6.52
N ALA A 166 -6.82 0.01 6.90
CA ALA A 166 -6.19 -0.35 8.17
C ALA A 166 -7.03 0.11 9.39
N ALA A 167 -7.63 1.30 9.31
CA ALA A 167 -8.53 1.80 10.35
C ALA A 167 -9.80 0.94 10.48
N VAL A 168 -10.38 0.51 9.37
CA VAL A 168 -11.54 -0.41 9.36
C VAL A 168 -11.16 -1.77 9.94
N ALA A 169 -10.04 -2.37 9.52
CA ALA A 169 -9.56 -3.64 10.04
C ALA A 169 -9.22 -3.57 11.55
N GLY A 170 -8.61 -2.47 11.99
CA GLY A 170 -8.32 -2.21 13.39
C GLY A 170 -9.58 -1.97 14.24
N GLY A 171 -10.57 -1.28 13.69
CA GLY A 171 -11.89 -1.11 14.30
C GLY A 171 -12.61 -2.44 14.48
N PHE A 172 -12.61 -3.28 13.45
CA PHE A 172 -13.16 -4.63 13.51
C PHE A 172 -12.49 -5.49 14.60
N HIS A 173 -11.16 -5.45 14.67
CA HIS A 173 -10.41 -6.14 15.72
C HIS A 173 -10.85 -5.72 17.13
N ARG A 174 -11.01 -4.40 17.36
CA ARG A 174 -11.50 -3.86 18.66
C ARG A 174 -12.90 -4.31 18.99
N LEU A 175 -13.82 -4.25 18.04
CA LEU A 175 -15.22 -4.67 18.25
C LEU A 175 -15.33 -6.15 18.63
N LEU A 176 -14.55 -7.01 17.97
CA LEU A 176 -14.51 -8.44 18.33
C LEU A 176 -13.84 -8.68 19.69
N SER A 177 -12.95 -7.79 20.14
CA SER A 177 -12.32 -7.91 21.46
C SER A 177 -13.29 -7.53 22.59
N ALA A 178 -14.08 -6.49 22.42
CA ALA A 178 -15.06 -6.03 23.39
C ALA A 178 -16.26 -6.99 23.62
N ARG A 179 -16.52 -7.90 22.67
CA ARG A 179 -17.62 -8.89 22.79
C ARG A 179 -17.22 -10.19 23.51
N ALA A 180 -15.98 -10.34 23.87
CA ALA A 180 -15.45 -11.57 24.48
C ALA A 180 -15.01 -11.39 25.94
N GLU A 181 -15.16 -10.16 26.44
CA GLU A 181 -15.14 -9.79 27.85
C GLU A 181 -16.58 -9.81 28.43
#